data_58203a8b37aacd6b4133017f04f4e2ea
#
_entry.id   58203a8b37aacd6b4133017f04f4e2ea
#
_cell.length_a   1.000
_cell.length_b   1.000
_cell.length_c   1.000
_cell.angle_alpha   90.00
_cell.angle_beta   90.00
_cell.angle_gamma   90.00
#
_symmetry.space_group_name_H-M   'P 1'
#
loop_
_entity.id
_entity.type
_entity.pdbx_description
1 polymer ?
#
loop_
_entity_poly.entity_id
_entity_poly.type
_entity_poly.pdbx_seq_one_letter_code
_entity_poly.pdbx_strand_id
1 'polypeptide(L)'
;VLFRSHRVWVVEATLRKGFSHPYAKRRFYLDEDSWQILAADIYDKDGVLTRAQEVHPINYYDVPLVSSTLEAIYDFKGGRYFVDGLDNNEPMYDFGVQVGPRDFTPQALRREGN
;
A
#
# COMPACT_ATOMS: atom_id res chain seq x y z
N VAL A 1 8.84 -10.27 -22.78
CA VAL A 1 8.31 -9.49 -21.66
C VAL A 1 8.01 -8.11 -22.18
N LEU A 2 6.72 -7.76 -22.27
CA LEU A 2 6.30 -6.41 -22.65
C LEU A 2 6.35 -5.55 -21.38
N PHE A 3 7.37 -4.72 -21.26
CA PHE A 3 7.39 -3.65 -20.27
C PHE A 3 6.33 -2.63 -20.67
N ARG A 4 5.27 -2.53 -19.89
CA ARG A 4 4.24 -1.52 -20.08
C ARG A 4 4.57 -0.35 -19.15
N SER A 5 4.84 0.80 -19.74
CA SER A 5 4.93 2.05 -18.98
C SER A 5 3.53 2.47 -18.56
N HIS A 6 3.34 2.70 -17.27
CA HIS A 6 2.13 3.31 -16.74
C HIS A 6 2.36 4.79 -16.50
N ARG A 7 1.37 5.61 -16.85
CA ARG A 7 1.34 7.00 -16.42
C ARG A 7 0.81 7.07 -15.00
N VAL A 8 1.38 7.97 -14.22
CA VAL A 8 0.98 8.18 -12.84
C VAL A 8 0.70 9.65 -12.56
N TRP A 9 -0.25 9.90 -11.69
CA TRP A 9 -0.40 11.18 -11.04
C TRP A 9 0.59 11.28 -9.90
N VAL A 10 1.33 12.40 -9.84
CA VAL A 10 2.23 12.68 -8.71
C VAL A 10 1.53 13.64 -7.77
N VAL A 11 1.27 13.18 -6.55
CA VAL A 11 0.61 13.97 -5.50
C VAL A 11 1.57 14.19 -4.35
N GLU A 12 1.85 15.45 -4.01
CA GLU A 12 2.65 15.80 -2.84
C GLU A 12 1.76 16.21 -1.67
N ALA A 13 2.04 15.62 -0.51
CA ALA A 13 1.44 15.99 0.76
C ALA A 13 2.53 16.54 1.67
N THR A 14 2.34 17.78 2.16
CA THR A 14 3.25 18.44 3.10
C THR A 14 2.58 18.63 4.45
N LEU A 15 3.36 18.49 5.51
CA LEU A 15 2.88 18.69 6.87
C LEU A 15 2.46 20.15 7.06
N ARG A 16 1.27 20.36 7.59
CA ARG A 16 0.75 21.71 7.89
C ARG A 16 1.59 22.36 8.99
N LYS A 17 1.79 23.67 8.89
CA LYS A 17 2.42 24.48 9.93
C LYS A 17 1.71 24.31 11.27
N GLY A 18 2.48 24.10 12.33
CA GLY A 18 1.94 23.90 13.68
C GLY A 18 1.66 22.44 14.06
N PHE A 19 1.84 21.49 13.11
CA PHE A 19 1.74 20.06 13.41
C PHE A 19 3.12 19.43 13.47
N SER A 20 3.27 18.35 14.24
CA SER A 20 4.51 17.57 14.37
C SER A 20 4.27 16.15 13.88
N HIS A 21 5.16 15.69 12.99
CA HIS A 21 5.18 14.32 12.50
C HIS A 21 6.60 13.97 12.04
N PRO A 22 7.06 12.72 12.18
CA PRO A 22 8.37 12.29 11.66
C PRO A 22 8.56 12.53 10.16
N TYR A 23 7.46 12.51 9.40
CA TYR A 23 7.47 12.72 7.95
C TYR A 23 6.91 14.10 7.62
N ALA A 24 7.78 14.98 7.12
CA ALA A 24 7.40 16.33 6.76
C ALA A 24 6.75 16.41 5.38
N LYS A 25 7.12 15.49 4.48
CA LYS A 25 6.57 15.42 3.13
C LYS A 25 6.44 13.97 2.68
N ARG A 26 5.39 13.70 1.91
CA ARG A 26 5.22 12.44 1.16
C ARG A 26 4.91 12.78 -0.30
N ARG A 27 5.41 11.97 -1.21
CA ARG A 27 5.09 12.03 -2.63
C ARG A 27 4.50 10.69 -3.02
N PHE A 28 3.28 10.71 -3.52
CA PHE A 28 2.55 9.52 -3.94
C PHE A 28 2.52 9.45 -5.46
N TYR A 29 2.65 8.25 -5.99
CA TYR A 29 2.55 7.94 -7.41
C TYR A 29 1.30 7.09 -7.60
N LEU A 30 0.23 7.70 -8.13
CA LEU A 30 -1.07 7.06 -8.34
C LEU A 30 -1.19 6.64 -9.79
N ASP A 31 -1.55 5.39 -10.01
CA ASP A 31 -1.88 4.88 -11.32
C ASP A 31 -3.11 5.60 -11.89
N GLU A 32 -3.03 6.06 -13.14
CA GLU A 32 -4.13 6.83 -13.74
C GLU A 32 -5.37 5.98 -14.07
N ASP A 33 -5.20 4.67 -14.23
CA ASP A 33 -6.28 3.76 -14.60
C ASP A 33 -7.02 3.21 -13.37
N SER A 34 -6.27 2.75 -12.37
CA SER A 34 -6.84 2.12 -11.16
C SER A 34 -7.02 3.06 -9.98
N TRP A 35 -6.41 4.24 -10.01
CA TRP A 35 -6.34 5.20 -8.90
C TRP A 35 -5.65 4.67 -7.64
N GLN A 36 -4.95 3.55 -7.75
CA GLN A 36 -4.17 2.99 -6.64
C GLN A 36 -2.80 3.68 -6.53
N ILE A 37 -2.31 3.78 -5.30
CA ILE A 37 -0.96 4.26 -5.04
C ILE A 37 0.00 3.11 -5.37
N LEU A 38 0.85 3.30 -6.38
CA LEU A 38 1.86 2.31 -6.78
C LEU A 38 3.16 2.46 -6.00
N ALA A 39 3.50 3.69 -5.65
CA ALA A 39 4.70 3.99 -4.87
C ALA A 39 4.52 5.25 -4.02
N ALA A 40 5.32 5.36 -2.96
CA ALA A 40 5.39 6.56 -2.16
C ALA A 40 6.82 6.83 -1.68
N ASP A 41 7.26 8.07 -1.84
CA ASP A 41 8.48 8.59 -1.23
C ASP A 41 8.16 9.33 0.06
N ILE A 42 8.94 9.09 1.10
CA ILE A 42 8.72 9.66 2.43
C ILE A 42 9.96 10.42 2.87
N TYR A 43 9.76 11.70 3.14
CA TYR A 43 10.83 12.63 3.49
C TYR A 43 10.69 13.10 4.93
N ASP A 44 11.83 13.24 5.61
CA ASP A 44 11.89 13.82 6.94
C ASP A 44 11.81 15.37 6.92
N LYS A 45 11.94 15.98 8.11
CA LYS A 45 11.89 17.43 8.28
C LYS A 45 13.04 18.18 7.58
N ASP A 46 14.15 17.49 7.31
CA ASP A 46 15.33 18.06 6.65
C ASP A 46 15.28 17.87 5.13
N GLY A 47 14.15 17.30 4.61
CA GLY A 47 13.94 17.04 3.20
C GLY A 47 14.68 15.81 2.67
N VAL A 48 15.22 14.98 3.57
CA VAL A 48 15.92 13.76 3.20
C VAL A 48 14.93 12.63 2.95
N LEU A 49 15.09 11.91 1.84
CA LEU A 49 14.34 10.69 1.56
C LEU A 49 14.75 9.61 2.57
N THR A 50 13.83 9.25 3.46
CA THR A 50 14.09 8.29 4.54
C THR A 50 13.48 6.94 4.31
N ARG A 51 12.37 6.89 3.56
CA ARG A 51 11.66 5.65 3.22
C ARG A 51 11.09 5.72 1.82
N ALA A 52 10.99 4.58 1.18
CA ALA A 52 10.17 4.38 0.00
C ALA A 52 9.23 3.21 0.24
N GLN A 53 8.07 3.26 -0.37
CA GLN A 53 7.09 2.18 -0.40
C GLN A 53 6.73 1.89 -1.85
N GLU A 54 6.50 0.64 -2.18
CA GLU A 54 5.99 0.22 -3.47
C GLU A 54 4.92 -0.84 -3.29
N VAL A 55 3.95 -0.81 -4.19
CA VAL A 55 2.82 -1.73 -4.23
C VAL A 55 2.77 -2.35 -5.61
N HIS A 56 2.62 -3.67 -5.65
CA HIS A 56 2.48 -4.43 -6.89
C HIS A 56 1.03 -4.89 -7.04
N PRO A 57 0.17 -4.14 -7.74
CA PRO A 57 -1.21 -4.51 -7.95
C PRO A 57 -1.35 -5.58 -9.03
N ILE A 58 -2.39 -6.39 -8.90
CA ILE A 58 -2.85 -7.31 -9.92
C ILE A 58 -4.32 -7.02 -10.25
N ASN A 59 -4.69 -7.24 -11.50
CA ASN A 59 -6.07 -7.19 -11.91
C ASN A 59 -6.67 -8.60 -11.91
N TYR A 60 -7.63 -8.84 -11.04
CA TYR A 60 -8.44 -10.05 -11.00
C TYR A 60 -9.59 -9.90 -11.99
N TYR A 61 -9.38 -10.34 -13.23
CA TYR A 61 -10.32 -10.13 -14.34
C TYR A 61 -11.69 -10.78 -14.10
N ASP A 62 -11.73 -11.88 -13.34
CA ASP A 62 -12.96 -12.62 -13.05
C ASP A 62 -13.91 -11.85 -12.12
N VAL A 63 -13.39 -10.94 -11.33
CA VAL A 63 -14.14 -10.14 -10.33
C VAL A 63 -14.02 -8.64 -10.56
N PRO A 64 -13.59 -8.19 -11.73
CA PRO A 64 -13.04 -6.89 -12.15
C PRO A 64 -12.54 -6.01 -11.00
N LEU A 65 -11.54 -6.53 -10.27
CA LEU A 65 -10.96 -5.89 -9.10
C LEU A 65 -9.44 -5.74 -9.29
N VAL A 66 -8.92 -4.55 -9.04
CA VAL A 66 -7.48 -4.31 -8.88
C VAL A 66 -7.15 -4.24 -7.41
N SER A 67 -6.26 -5.12 -6.95
CA SER A 67 -5.82 -5.17 -5.55
C SER A 67 -4.32 -5.33 -5.45
N SER A 68 -3.72 -4.88 -4.34
CA SER A 68 -2.31 -5.15 -4.05
C SER A 68 -2.10 -6.64 -3.79
N THR A 69 -0.99 -7.18 -4.28
CA THR A 69 -0.54 -8.54 -3.98
C THR A 69 0.74 -8.55 -3.17
N LEU A 70 1.63 -7.62 -3.44
CA LEU A 70 2.88 -7.48 -2.74
C LEU A 70 3.10 -6.01 -2.41
N GLU A 71 3.52 -5.76 -1.19
CA GLU A 71 3.93 -4.45 -0.72
C GLU A 71 5.35 -4.51 -0.17
N ALA A 72 6.18 -3.54 -0.53
CA ALA A 72 7.53 -3.43 -0.01
C ALA A 72 7.76 -2.04 0.61
N ILE A 73 8.41 -2.03 1.76
CA ILE A 73 8.77 -0.82 2.48
C ILE A 73 10.28 -0.83 2.71
N TYR A 74 10.95 0.21 2.26
CA TYR A 74 12.39 0.41 2.43
C TYR A 74 12.65 1.50 3.47
N ASP A 75 13.47 1.20 4.46
CA ASP A 75 13.97 2.14 5.46
C ASP A 75 15.45 2.44 5.17
N PHE A 76 15.71 3.57 4.52
CA PHE A 76 17.06 3.95 4.09
C PHE A 76 17.97 4.34 5.27
N LYS A 77 17.40 4.83 6.37
CA LYS A 77 18.19 5.14 7.59
C LYS A 77 18.63 3.88 8.32
N GLY A 78 17.74 2.89 8.40
CA GLY A 78 18.02 1.62 9.07
C GLY A 78 18.71 0.58 8.18
N GLY A 79 18.82 0.82 6.87
CA GLY A 79 19.39 -0.13 5.91
C GLY A 79 18.62 -1.45 5.85
N ARG A 80 17.29 -1.40 6.00
CA ARG A 80 16.42 -2.57 6.09
C ARG A 80 15.18 -2.39 5.24
N TYR A 81 14.51 -3.50 4.97
CA TYR A 81 13.25 -3.52 4.25
C TYR A 81 12.26 -4.48 4.92
N PHE A 82 10.99 -4.30 4.59
CA PHE A 82 9.89 -5.19 4.93
C PHE A 82 9.12 -5.49 3.66
N VAL A 83 8.74 -6.76 3.46
CA VAL A 83 7.90 -7.20 2.34
C VAL A 83 6.75 -7.98 2.90
N ASP A 84 5.55 -7.70 2.42
CA ASP A 84 4.30 -8.37 2.75
C ASP A 84 3.58 -8.83 1.49
N GLY A 85 2.65 -9.78 1.62
CA GLY A 85 1.87 -10.30 0.49
C GLY A 85 2.60 -11.35 -0.35
N LEU A 86 3.65 -12.01 0.17
CA LEU A 86 4.31 -13.16 -0.46
C LEU A 86 3.48 -14.43 -0.22
N ASP A 87 2.33 -14.50 -0.84
CA ASP A 87 1.28 -15.50 -0.59
C ASP A 87 1.26 -16.64 -1.63
N ASN A 88 2.36 -16.89 -2.33
CA ASN A 88 2.44 -17.89 -3.40
C ASN A 88 2.05 -19.31 -2.99
N ASN A 89 2.14 -19.63 -1.71
CA ASN A 89 1.80 -20.93 -1.13
C ASN A 89 0.48 -20.89 -0.34
N GLU A 90 -0.20 -19.76 -0.31
CA GLU A 90 -1.48 -19.58 0.37
C GLU A 90 -2.65 -19.86 -0.57
N PRO A 91 -3.82 -20.22 -0.05
CA PRO A 91 -5.03 -20.33 -0.84
C PRO A 91 -5.38 -18.99 -1.51
N MET A 92 -5.89 -19.04 -2.74
CA MET A 92 -6.40 -17.87 -3.42
C MET A 92 -7.52 -17.21 -2.61
N TYR A 93 -7.61 -15.89 -2.68
CA TYR A 93 -8.70 -15.12 -2.06
C TYR A 93 -10.07 -15.61 -2.53
N ASP A 94 -10.99 -15.77 -1.57
CA ASP A 94 -12.39 -16.04 -1.87
C ASP A 94 -13.15 -14.71 -1.97
N PHE A 95 -13.40 -14.28 -3.19
CA PHE A 95 -14.18 -13.07 -3.47
C PHE A 95 -15.69 -13.26 -3.30
N GLY A 96 -16.15 -14.49 -3.07
CA GLY A 96 -17.56 -14.85 -2.87
C GLY A 96 -18.00 -14.84 -1.40
N VAL A 97 -17.10 -14.56 -0.48
CA VAL A 97 -17.37 -14.54 0.96
C VAL A 97 -18.53 -13.58 1.30
N GLN A 98 -19.51 -14.11 2.02
CA GLN A 98 -20.63 -13.33 2.52
C GLN A 98 -20.31 -12.82 3.93
N VAL A 99 -20.23 -11.51 4.08
CA VAL A 99 -19.96 -10.85 5.36
C VAL A 99 -21.08 -9.91 5.73
N GLY A 100 -21.34 -9.77 7.02
CA GLY A 100 -22.37 -8.87 7.56
C GLY A 100 -21.79 -7.91 8.60
N PRO A 101 -22.58 -6.93 9.08
CA PRO A 101 -22.10 -5.96 10.07
C PRO A 101 -21.56 -6.57 11.37
N ARG A 102 -21.97 -7.79 11.71
CA ARG A 102 -21.49 -8.51 12.91
C ARG A 102 -20.05 -9.00 12.78
N ASP A 103 -19.56 -9.19 11.57
CA ASP A 103 -18.21 -9.65 11.30
C ASP A 103 -17.17 -8.53 11.48
N PHE A 104 -17.63 -7.27 11.47
CA PHE A 104 -16.79 -6.07 11.64
C PHE A 104 -16.88 -5.51 13.07
N THR A 105 -16.93 -6.37 14.08
CA THR A 105 -16.98 -5.96 15.49
C THR A 105 -15.66 -6.29 16.19
N PRO A 106 -15.31 -5.59 17.29
CA PRO A 106 -14.14 -5.94 18.10
C PRO A 106 -14.18 -7.37 18.64
N GLN A 107 -15.39 -7.93 18.84
CA GLN A 107 -15.57 -9.31 19.28
C GLN A 107 -15.26 -10.31 18.17
N ALA A 108 -15.66 -10.02 16.93
CA ALA A 108 -15.32 -10.84 15.76
C ALA A 108 -13.80 -10.89 15.57
N LEU A 109 -13.13 -9.73 15.58
CA LEU A 109 -11.68 -9.65 15.46
C LEU A 109 -10.93 -10.46 16.53
N ARG A 110 -11.41 -10.45 17.78
CA ARG A 110 -10.82 -11.27 18.87
C ARG A 110 -10.96 -12.76 18.62
N ARG A 111 -12.04 -13.21 17.99
CA ARG A 111 -12.24 -14.65 17.67
C ARG A 111 -11.32 -15.12 16.55
N GLU A 112 -11.03 -14.26 15.58
CA GLU A 112 -10.14 -14.60 14.46
C GLU A 112 -8.66 -14.56 14.85
N GLY A 113 -8.30 -13.85 15.90
CA GLY A 113 -6.93 -13.72 16.37
C GLY A 113 -6.47 -14.80 17.39
N ASN A 114 -7.27 -15.85 17.64
CA ASN A 114 -6.94 -16.94 18.55
C ASN A 114 -6.69 -18.25 17.82
#